data_fa882d5ce5048ab60eb78625389e8071
#
_entry.id   fa882d5ce5048ab60eb78625389e8071
#
_cell.length_a   1.000
_cell.length_b   1.000
_cell.length_c   1.000
_cell.angle_alpha   90.00
_cell.angle_beta   90.00
_cell.angle_gamma   90.00
#
_symmetry.space_group_name_H-M   'P 1'
#
loop_
_entity.id
_entity.type
_entity.pdbx_description
1 polymer ?
#
loop_
_entity_poly.entity_id
_entity_poly.type
_entity_poly.pdbx_seq_one_letter_code
_entity_poly.pdbx_strand_id
1 'polypeptide(L)'
;MSDADFMRRAIALADRHMRAGEGGPFGAVVVRDGKIVGEGWNQVVATNDPTAHAEMVAIRAACRALGTFDLSGATVFTSCEPCPMCLGAVLWSRASRMCYAASRVDAAKIG
;
A
#
# COMPACT_ATOMS: atom_id res chain seq x y z
N MET A 1 11.74 1.66 14.07
CA MET A 1 10.34 1.21 14.06
C MET A 1 10.29 -0.24 13.64
N SER A 2 9.34 -0.97 14.18
CA SER A 2 9.13 -2.39 13.89
C SER A 2 8.16 -2.58 12.72
N ASP A 3 8.05 -3.82 12.22
CA ASP A 3 7.04 -4.18 11.22
C ASP A 3 5.63 -3.81 11.70
N ALA A 4 5.34 -4.01 13.00
CA ALA A 4 4.04 -3.65 13.56
C ALA A 4 3.77 -2.14 13.49
N ASP A 5 4.78 -1.31 13.68
CA ASP A 5 4.64 0.14 13.56
C ASP A 5 4.32 0.56 12.12
N PHE A 6 4.99 -0.04 11.16
CA PHE A 6 4.73 0.24 9.74
C PHE A 6 3.33 -0.24 9.33
N MET A 7 2.90 -1.40 9.83
CA MET A 7 1.55 -1.89 9.57
C MET A 7 0.50 -0.98 10.19
N ARG A 8 0.73 -0.46 11.41
CA ARG A 8 -0.18 0.52 12.02
C ARG A 8 -0.29 1.77 11.17
N ARG A 9 0.80 2.20 10.55
CA ARG A 9 0.76 3.35 9.64
C ARG A 9 -0.11 3.07 8.42
N ALA A 10 0.01 1.89 7.81
CA ALA A 10 -0.82 1.50 6.67
C ALA A 10 -2.31 1.48 7.06
N ILE A 11 -2.62 0.93 8.22
CA ILE A 11 -3.99 0.89 8.74
C ILE A 11 -4.51 2.30 9.03
N ALA A 12 -3.67 3.16 9.62
CA ALA A 12 -4.05 4.54 9.91
C ALA A 12 -4.36 5.32 8.63
N LEU A 13 -3.60 5.11 7.56
CA LEU A 13 -3.89 5.72 6.26
C LEU A 13 -5.24 5.25 5.70
N ALA A 14 -5.53 3.95 5.82
CA ALA A 14 -6.80 3.40 5.39
C ALA A 14 -7.98 4.06 6.13
N ASP A 15 -7.88 4.14 7.45
CA ASP A 15 -8.93 4.70 8.30
C ASP A 15 -9.14 6.20 8.03
N ARG A 16 -8.05 6.95 7.99
CA ARG A 16 -8.08 8.40 7.79
C ARG A 16 -8.77 8.79 6.48
N HIS A 17 -8.36 8.16 5.39
CA HIS A 17 -8.87 8.52 4.07
C HIS A 17 -10.27 7.97 3.80
N MET A 18 -10.62 6.83 4.37
CA MET A 18 -11.98 6.32 4.34
C MET A 18 -12.93 7.28 5.06
N ARG A 19 -12.57 7.74 6.26
CA ARG A 19 -13.38 8.67 7.06
C ARG A 19 -13.55 10.01 6.37
N ALA A 20 -12.55 10.43 5.62
CA ALA A 20 -12.62 11.67 4.84
C ALA A 20 -13.42 11.52 3.53
N GLY A 21 -13.92 10.32 3.23
CA GLY A 21 -14.66 10.06 2.00
C GLY A 21 -13.77 10.01 0.76
N GLU A 22 -12.48 9.78 0.93
CA GLU A 22 -11.49 9.82 -0.16
C GLU A 22 -11.21 8.45 -0.77
N GLY A 23 -11.98 7.43 -0.44
CA GLY A 23 -11.83 6.09 -0.98
C GLY A 23 -12.18 5.02 0.03
N GLY A 24 -11.98 3.76 -0.34
CA GLY A 24 -12.23 2.62 0.51
C GLY A 24 -11.18 2.46 1.63
N PRO A 25 -11.38 1.51 2.56
CA PRO A 25 -10.55 1.35 3.75
C PRO A 25 -9.24 0.61 3.44
N PHE A 26 -8.43 1.14 2.53
CA PHE A 26 -7.18 0.52 2.09
C PHE A 26 -6.03 1.52 2.17
N GLY A 27 -4.95 1.08 2.81
CA GLY A 27 -3.73 1.87 2.96
C GLY A 27 -2.50 1.00 2.77
N ALA A 28 -1.41 1.61 2.32
CA ALA A 28 -0.15 0.92 2.11
C ALA A 28 1.04 1.84 2.37
N VAL A 29 2.14 1.25 2.84
CA VAL A 29 3.42 1.95 2.95
C VAL A 29 4.51 1.08 2.37
N VAL A 30 5.50 1.73 1.74
CA VAL A 30 6.73 1.09 1.28
C VAL A 30 7.86 1.54 2.18
N VAL A 31 8.61 0.58 2.73
CA VAL A 31 9.69 0.82 3.68
C VAL A 31 10.99 0.29 3.13
N ARG A 32 12.03 1.11 3.15
CA ARG A 32 13.39 0.70 2.76
C ARG A 32 14.38 1.28 3.76
N ASP A 33 15.31 0.44 4.22
CA ASP A 33 16.32 0.83 5.21
C ASP A 33 15.70 1.45 6.47
N GLY A 34 14.59 0.89 6.94
CA GLY A 34 13.91 1.34 8.15
C GLY A 34 13.12 2.64 8.00
N LYS A 35 12.96 3.15 6.79
CA LYS A 35 12.27 4.42 6.52
C LYS A 35 11.10 4.22 5.57
N ILE A 36 10.00 4.91 5.83
CA ILE A 36 8.89 4.98 4.90
C ILE A 36 9.30 5.84 3.71
N VAL A 37 9.31 5.25 2.53
CA VAL A 37 9.68 5.94 1.29
C VAL A 37 8.48 6.19 0.37
N GLY A 38 7.34 5.60 0.66
CA GLY A 38 6.10 5.84 -0.08
C GLY A 38 4.89 5.46 0.75
N GLU A 39 3.82 6.24 0.62
CA GLU A 39 2.55 5.98 1.26
C GLU A 39 1.44 6.05 0.23
N GLY A 40 0.39 5.27 0.43
CA GLY A 40 -0.74 5.28 -0.47
C GLY A 40 -2.04 4.88 0.23
N TRP A 41 -3.13 5.33 -0.36
CA TRP A 41 -4.49 4.95 0.00
C TRP A 41 -5.28 4.82 -1.30
N ASN A 42 -6.45 4.22 -1.23
CA ASN A 42 -7.27 4.02 -2.42
C ASN A 42 -7.72 5.37 -2.98
N GLN A 43 -7.36 5.65 -4.22
CA GLN A 43 -7.69 6.90 -4.92
C GLN A 43 -8.42 6.63 -6.26
N VAL A 44 -9.02 5.47 -6.41
CA VAL A 44 -9.71 5.10 -7.66
C VAL A 44 -10.78 6.13 -8.04
N VAL A 45 -11.66 6.47 -7.11
CA VAL A 45 -12.73 7.42 -7.35
C VAL A 45 -12.19 8.84 -7.44
N ALA A 46 -11.29 9.21 -6.52
CA ALA A 46 -10.76 10.58 -6.44
C ALA A 46 -9.99 11.00 -7.69
N THR A 47 -9.27 10.06 -8.31
CA THR A 47 -8.44 10.35 -9.50
C THR A 47 -9.01 9.79 -10.80
N ASN A 48 -10.16 9.12 -10.72
CA ASN A 48 -10.78 8.48 -11.87
C ASN A 48 -9.83 7.50 -12.56
N ASP A 49 -9.10 6.73 -11.75
CA ASP A 49 -8.10 5.78 -12.20
C ASP A 49 -8.38 4.41 -11.57
N PRO A 50 -8.81 3.41 -12.36
CA PRO A 50 -9.16 2.09 -11.83
C PRO A 50 -7.96 1.35 -11.23
N THR A 51 -6.74 1.78 -11.51
CA THR A 51 -5.53 1.15 -10.99
C THR A 51 -5.01 1.81 -9.72
N ALA A 52 -5.62 2.89 -9.25
CA ALA A 52 -5.12 3.66 -8.10
C ALA A 52 -5.48 3.02 -6.76
N HIS A 53 -5.19 1.72 -6.61
CA HIS A 53 -5.24 1.02 -5.34
C HIS A 53 -4.13 1.54 -4.41
N ALA A 54 -4.29 1.34 -3.11
CA ALA A 54 -3.34 1.83 -2.12
C ALA A 54 -1.91 1.40 -2.43
N GLU A 55 -1.70 0.13 -2.77
CA GLU A 55 -0.38 -0.43 -3.08
C GLU A 55 0.23 0.22 -4.32
N MET A 56 -0.59 0.43 -5.37
CA MET A 56 -0.13 1.08 -6.60
C MET A 56 0.32 2.52 -6.32
N VAL A 57 -0.47 3.25 -5.54
CA VAL A 57 -0.13 4.64 -5.16
C VAL A 57 1.15 4.67 -4.33
N ALA A 58 1.30 3.77 -3.36
CA ALA A 58 2.48 3.70 -2.51
C ALA A 58 3.75 3.35 -3.31
N ILE A 59 3.66 2.37 -4.21
CA ILE A 59 4.78 1.97 -5.07
C ILE A 59 5.21 3.12 -5.96
N ARG A 60 4.27 3.80 -6.59
CA ARG A 60 4.57 4.95 -7.45
C ARG A 60 5.24 6.08 -6.66
N ALA A 61 4.75 6.36 -5.46
CA ALA A 61 5.34 7.37 -4.58
C ALA A 61 6.77 6.99 -4.19
N ALA A 62 7.00 5.74 -3.82
CA ALA A 62 8.33 5.25 -3.45
C ALA A 62 9.32 5.35 -4.62
N CYS A 63 8.90 4.93 -5.80
CA CYS A 63 9.75 4.99 -7.00
C CYS A 63 10.13 6.43 -7.34
N ARG A 64 9.20 7.36 -7.23
CA ARG A 64 9.49 8.79 -7.44
C ARG A 64 10.46 9.32 -6.39
N ALA A 65 10.23 8.99 -5.11
CA ALA A 65 11.07 9.47 -4.02
C ALA A 65 12.50 8.94 -4.12
N LEU A 66 12.66 7.68 -4.52
CA LEU A 66 13.97 7.04 -4.65
C LEU A 66 14.62 7.25 -6.02
N GLY A 67 13.88 7.74 -7.00
CA GLY A 67 14.40 7.96 -8.35
C GLY A 67 14.72 6.65 -9.07
N THR A 68 13.99 5.57 -8.80
CA THR A 68 14.24 4.26 -9.39
C THR A 68 12.95 3.47 -9.53
N PHE A 69 12.92 2.52 -10.47
CA PHE A 69 11.83 1.56 -10.59
C PHE A 69 12.11 0.27 -9.80
N ASP A 70 13.29 0.13 -9.23
CA ASP A 70 13.72 -1.08 -8.52
C ASP A 70 13.64 -0.86 -7.01
N LEU A 71 12.69 -1.56 -6.37
CA LEU A 71 12.47 -1.49 -4.93
C LEU A 71 13.08 -2.68 -4.19
N SER A 72 14.16 -3.27 -4.73
CA SER A 72 14.90 -4.33 -4.04
C SER A 72 15.30 -3.87 -2.64
N GLY A 73 15.13 -4.74 -1.65
CA GLY A 73 15.39 -4.42 -0.25
C GLY A 73 14.22 -3.76 0.47
N ALA A 74 13.18 -3.33 -0.25
CA ALA A 74 12.01 -2.73 0.36
C ALA A 74 10.98 -3.76 0.81
N THR A 75 10.17 -3.38 1.79
CA THR A 75 9.00 -4.13 2.24
C THR A 75 7.75 -3.29 1.95
N VAL A 76 6.73 -3.92 1.37
CA VAL A 76 5.42 -3.29 1.18
C VAL A 76 4.49 -3.78 2.29
N PHE A 77 3.93 -2.85 3.06
CA PHE A 77 2.93 -3.14 4.10
C PHE A 77 1.58 -2.67 3.59
N THR A 78 0.60 -3.55 3.60
CA THR A 78 -0.76 -3.21 3.17
C THR A 78 -1.75 -3.56 4.27
N SER A 79 -2.79 -2.74 4.42
CA SER A 79 -3.85 -3.00 5.40
C SER A 79 -4.66 -4.24 5.05
N CYS A 80 -4.70 -4.60 3.77
CA CYS A 80 -5.47 -5.72 3.25
C CYS A 80 -4.65 -6.52 2.24
N GLU A 81 -4.94 -7.82 2.13
CA GLU A 81 -4.30 -8.69 1.14
C GLU A 81 -4.46 -8.11 -0.26
N PRO A 82 -3.37 -7.96 -1.04
CA PRO A 82 -3.43 -7.34 -2.35
C PRO A 82 -4.18 -8.19 -3.36
N CYS A 83 -4.89 -7.51 -4.27
CA CYS A 83 -5.50 -8.15 -5.42
C CYS A 83 -4.42 -8.61 -6.41
N PRO A 84 -4.78 -9.42 -7.43
CA PRO A 84 -3.80 -9.87 -8.43
C PRO A 84 -3.03 -8.76 -9.13
N MET A 85 -3.67 -7.64 -9.42
CA MET A 85 -3.01 -6.48 -10.04
C MET A 85 -1.92 -5.92 -9.12
N CYS A 86 -2.24 -5.71 -7.85
CA CYS A 86 -1.29 -5.15 -6.89
C CYS A 86 -0.19 -6.13 -6.56
N LEU A 87 -0.51 -7.41 -6.45
CA LEU A 87 0.50 -8.45 -6.25
C LEU A 87 1.49 -8.47 -7.42
N GLY A 88 0.98 -8.38 -8.65
CA GLY A 88 1.81 -8.27 -9.84
C GLY A 88 2.72 -7.05 -9.79
N ALA A 89 2.18 -5.91 -9.36
CA ALA A 89 2.97 -4.68 -9.24
C ALA A 89 4.09 -4.83 -8.20
N VAL A 90 3.81 -5.47 -7.06
CA VAL A 90 4.85 -5.74 -6.04
C VAL A 90 5.96 -6.62 -6.62
N LEU A 91 5.60 -7.67 -7.36
CA LEU A 91 6.57 -8.55 -8.02
C LEU A 91 7.43 -7.78 -9.04
N TRP A 92 6.80 -6.98 -9.88
CA TRP A 92 7.51 -6.17 -10.88
C TRP A 92 8.41 -5.12 -10.25
N SER A 93 8.04 -4.60 -9.09
CA SER A 93 8.86 -3.62 -8.36
C SER A 93 10.10 -4.24 -7.74
N ARG A 94 10.15 -5.58 -7.64
CA ARG A 94 11.22 -6.34 -7.00
C ARG A 94 11.32 -6.11 -5.50
N ALA A 95 10.27 -5.62 -4.86
CA ALA A 95 10.23 -5.51 -3.41
C ALA A 95 10.53 -6.87 -2.78
N SER A 96 11.31 -6.86 -1.70
CA SER A 96 11.83 -8.09 -1.09
C SER A 96 10.82 -8.80 -0.22
N ARG A 97 9.86 -8.06 0.35
CA ARG A 97 8.83 -8.61 1.24
C ARG A 97 7.52 -7.88 1.05
N MET A 98 6.44 -8.59 1.35
CA MET A 98 5.13 -7.99 1.47
C MET A 98 4.40 -8.54 2.69
N CYS A 99 3.79 -7.65 3.47
CA CYS A 99 3.02 -7.98 4.66
C CYS A 99 1.63 -7.37 4.55
N TYR A 100 0.60 -8.10 4.97
CA TYR A 100 -0.76 -7.57 5.02
C TYR A 100 -1.43 -7.94 6.35
N ALA A 101 -2.38 -7.11 6.79
CA ALA A 101 -3.04 -7.28 8.07
C ALA A 101 -4.33 -8.10 7.96
N ALA A 102 -5.14 -7.87 6.92
CA ALA A 102 -6.41 -8.56 6.72
C ALA A 102 -6.42 -9.32 5.39
N SER A 103 -6.94 -10.54 5.38
CA SER A 103 -7.09 -11.32 4.16
C SER A 103 -8.19 -10.73 3.27
N ARG A 104 -8.25 -11.18 2.00
CA ARG A 104 -9.34 -10.80 1.10
C ARG A 104 -10.70 -11.29 1.59
N VAL A 105 -10.73 -12.39 2.31
CA VAL A 105 -11.96 -12.89 2.92
C VAL A 105 -12.44 -11.94 4.00
N ASP A 106 -11.52 -11.44 4.85
CA ASP A 106 -11.83 -10.46 5.87
C ASP A 106 -12.29 -9.13 5.26
N ALA A 107 -11.64 -8.70 4.19
CA ALA A 107 -12.02 -7.48 3.47
C ALA A 107 -13.43 -7.58 2.87
N ALA A 108 -13.79 -8.72 2.35
CA ALA A 108 -15.13 -8.96 1.79
C ALA A 108 -16.23 -8.85 2.85
N LYS A 109 -15.92 -9.16 4.12
CA LYS A 109 -16.86 -9.00 5.23
C LYS A 109 -17.08 -7.56 5.63
N ILE A 110 -16.11 -6.72 5.39
CA ILE A 110 -16.18 -5.29 5.73
C ILE A 110 -16.91 -4.52 4.65
N GLY A 111 -16.79 -4.95 3.47
CA GLY A 111 -17.38 -4.19 2.46
C GLY A 111 -17.43 -4.42 1.12
#